data_f09994109232f0b148ef7c6dd021a5f4
#
_entry.id   f09994109232f0b148ef7c6dd021a5f4
#
_cell.length_a   1.000
_cell.length_b   1.000
_cell.length_c   1.000
_cell.angle_alpha   90.00
_cell.angle_beta   90.00
_cell.angle_gamma   90.00
#
_symmetry.space_group_name_H-M   'P 1'
#
loop_
_entity.id
_entity.type
_entity.pdbx_description
1 polymer ?
#
loop_
_entity_poly.entity_id
_entity_poly.type
_entity_poly.pdbx_seq_one_letter_code
_entity_poly.pdbx_strand_id
1 'polypeptide(L)'
;ATGTYTVTITVTYTNNTTESGSVEINVVGYQWDSMSLNFNGLTGYVKTSNPVFSPDGKTMYIPTSTPAGHLFALDVVSGEFKWVFAIDKITYGGGALVGPDGTIYQCVRDASIKNVYAINPNGTQKWSLQLDGPIGAFPALSADGVLYCLTNKSTLYALDVANGAIKWQQSLDGTTGSAVAIDRNGHIYAGTSEAIYAFSVNKEELWKLSGVNVTEQGTFALNGNTLYATLKSKAGLVAVDITNGTKKWTYPTTGGDAYFPIVDKKGVVYFTEKGSQTVYAVDADGSKVWVKKVNNNLNYSGAALSTDGVLYIGTQSNNKIFGLNTADGSTVYEESVGQQVMASVSIGPDKRLYCGTIGASNIGSIKAFDINKTLETDSWSIRGGDIQGTNRQK
;
A
#
# COMPACT_ATOMS: atom_id res chain seq x y z
N ALA A 1 24.40 -9.96 8.50
CA ALA A 1 23.80 -10.75 9.56
C ALA A 1 23.85 -9.93 10.84
N THR A 2 22.69 -9.74 11.49
CA THR A 2 22.60 -9.16 12.83
C THR A 2 22.69 -10.28 13.86
N GLY A 3 23.47 -10.11 14.92
CA GLY A 3 23.57 -11.10 16.00
C GLY A 3 24.61 -10.72 17.02
N THR A 4 24.52 -11.35 18.17
CA THR A 4 25.56 -11.25 19.20
C THR A 4 26.58 -12.34 18.95
N TYR A 5 27.83 -11.97 18.82
CA TYR A 5 28.95 -12.90 18.60
C TYR A 5 29.90 -12.78 19.79
N THR A 6 30.32 -13.91 20.33
CA THR A 6 31.36 -13.95 21.36
C THR A 6 32.69 -14.17 20.66
N VAL A 7 33.58 -13.21 20.78
CA VAL A 7 34.95 -13.34 20.28
C VAL A 7 35.87 -13.60 21.46
N THR A 8 36.53 -14.76 21.44
CA THR A 8 37.54 -15.09 22.45
C THR A 8 38.91 -14.72 21.90
N ILE A 9 39.62 -13.84 22.59
CA ILE A 9 41.00 -13.48 22.27
C ILE A 9 41.88 -14.18 23.28
N THR A 10 42.80 -14.99 22.74
CA THR A 10 43.85 -15.67 23.54
C THR A 10 45.19 -15.04 23.23
N VAL A 11 45.84 -14.53 24.24
CA VAL A 11 47.20 -13.97 24.13
C VAL A 11 48.17 -14.96 24.74
N THR A 12 49.17 -15.41 23.95
CA THR A 12 50.25 -16.26 24.42
C THR A 12 51.49 -15.39 24.57
N TYR A 13 52.03 -15.39 25.78
CA TYR A 13 53.25 -14.66 26.09
C TYR A 13 54.51 -15.48 25.73
N THR A 14 55.63 -14.82 25.65
CA THR A 14 56.92 -15.46 25.30
C THR A 14 57.41 -16.49 26.35
N ASN A 15 56.84 -16.49 27.54
CA ASN A 15 57.06 -17.49 28.59
C ASN A 15 56.13 -18.71 28.47
N ASN A 16 55.36 -18.84 27.39
CA ASN A 16 54.33 -19.86 27.14
C ASN A 16 53.12 -19.82 28.10
N THR A 17 52.93 -18.76 28.86
CA THR A 17 51.67 -18.52 29.54
C THR A 17 50.62 -17.93 28.59
N THR A 18 49.36 -18.30 28.79
CA THR A 18 48.24 -17.81 27.97
C THR A 18 47.22 -17.18 28.88
N GLU A 19 46.70 -16.02 28.43
CA GLU A 19 45.49 -15.41 28.98
C GLU A 19 44.42 -15.31 27.90
N SER A 20 43.19 -15.61 28.25
CA SER A 20 42.05 -15.54 27.33
C SER A 20 40.97 -14.65 27.91
N GLY A 21 40.47 -13.75 27.09
CA GLY A 21 39.32 -12.91 27.41
C GLY A 21 38.26 -13.04 26.33
N SER A 22 36.99 -12.98 26.72
CA SER A 22 35.86 -12.98 25.78
C SER A 22 35.19 -11.62 25.75
N VAL A 23 34.91 -11.11 24.54
CA VAL A 23 34.14 -9.89 24.32
C VAL A 23 32.89 -10.26 23.54
N GLU A 24 31.74 -9.78 23.99
CA GLU A 24 30.52 -9.82 23.19
C GLU A 24 30.52 -8.68 22.20
N ILE A 25 30.47 -9.02 20.90
CA ILE A 25 30.34 -8.05 19.82
C ILE A 25 28.91 -8.15 19.31
N ASN A 26 28.14 -7.12 19.53
CA ASN A 26 26.85 -6.95 18.86
C ASN A 26 27.10 -6.42 17.45
N VAL A 27 26.97 -7.29 16.46
CA VAL A 27 26.95 -6.86 15.08
C VAL A 27 25.56 -6.33 14.77
N VAL A 28 25.41 -5.02 14.84
CA VAL A 28 24.24 -4.32 14.31
C VAL A 28 24.43 -4.32 12.81
N GLY A 29 23.51 -4.95 12.07
CA GLY A 29 23.53 -4.86 10.60
C GLY A 29 23.46 -3.39 10.18
N TYR A 30 24.11 -3.04 9.08
CA TYR A 30 24.04 -1.70 8.52
C TYR A 30 22.57 -1.37 8.26
N GLN A 31 22.01 -0.41 8.98
CA GLN A 31 20.67 0.12 8.76
C GLN A 31 20.80 1.41 7.96
N TRP A 32 20.21 1.40 6.76
CA TRP A 32 20.13 2.60 5.93
C TRP A 32 18.88 3.41 6.31
N ASP A 33 19.00 4.75 6.31
CA ASP A 33 17.90 5.65 6.65
C ASP A 33 17.28 6.31 5.42
N SER A 34 18.03 6.34 4.33
CA SER A 34 17.58 6.95 3.08
C SER A 34 18.32 6.39 1.88
N MET A 35 17.55 6.10 0.83
CA MET A 35 18.08 5.68 -0.48
C MET A 35 17.49 6.56 -1.57
N SER A 36 18.35 7.23 -2.35
CA SER A 36 17.92 7.99 -3.52
C SER A 36 17.44 7.05 -4.62
N LEU A 37 16.27 7.32 -5.21
CA LEU A 37 15.72 6.55 -6.31
C LEU A 37 16.36 6.97 -7.64
N ASN A 38 17.67 6.71 -7.73
CA ASN A 38 18.50 6.90 -8.92
C ASN A 38 19.44 5.69 -9.07
N PHE A 39 19.15 4.85 -10.03
CA PHE A 39 19.96 3.67 -10.35
C PHE A 39 20.41 3.76 -11.81
N ASN A 40 21.71 3.97 -12.05
CA ASN A 40 22.32 4.09 -13.38
C ASN A 40 21.59 5.11 -14.28
N GLY A 41 21.17 6.25 -13.72
CA GLY A 41 20.46 7.29 -14.45
C GLY A 41 18.95 7.08 -14.57
N LEU A 42 18.43 5.92 -14.21
CA LEU A 42 16.99 5.70 -14.07
C LEU A 42 16.51 6.31 -12.77
N THR A 43 15.72 7.36 -12.86
CA THR A 43 15.26 8.13 -11.70
C THR A 43 13.76 8.08 -11.54
N GLY A 44 13.28 8.31 -10.33
CA GLY A 44 11.85 8.40 -10.07
C GLY A 44 11.53 8.98 -8.70
N TYR A 45 10.26 9.28 -8.46
CA TYR A 45 9.75 9.62 -7.13
C TYR A 45 8.43 8.89 -6.86
N VAL A 46 8.10 8.71 -5.59
CA VAL A 46 6.90 7.98 -5.17
C VAL A 46 5.80 8.98 -4.79
N LYS A 47 4.68 8.95 -5.52
CA LYS A 47 3.58 9.90 -5.31
C LYS A 47 2.31 9.28 -4.75
N THR A 48 1.88 8.15 -5.29
CA THR A 48 0.56 7.59 -4.98
C THR A 48 0.57 6.11 -4.62
N SER A 49 1.72 5.48 -4.62
CA SER A 49 1.92 4.07 -4.27
C SER A 49 2.61 3.93 -2.92
N ASN A 50 2.57 2.76 -2.37
CA ASN A 50 3.32 2.38 -1.18
C ASN A 50 4.37 1.33 -1.53
N PRO A 51 5.46 1.24 -0.77
CA PRO A 51 6.35 0.10 -0.81
C PRO A 51 5.60 -1.20 -0.49
N VAL A 52 5.86 -2.24 -1.28
CA VAL A 52 5.36 -3.61 -1.02
C VAL A 52 6.55 -4.56 -0.92
N PHE A 53 6.35 -5.71 -0.27
CA PHE A 53 7.46 -6.59 0.09
C PHE A 53 7.30 -7.98 -0.52
N SER A 54 8.43 -8.63 -0.80
CA SER A 54 8.46 -10.04 -1.18
C SER A 54 7.90 -10.94 -0.07
N PRO A 55 7.39 -12.13 -0.37
CA PRO A 55 6.84 -13.05 0.63
C PRO A 55 7.84 -13.44 1.72
N ASP A 56 9.14 -13.49 1.39
CA ASP A 56 10.23 -13.77 2.34
C ASP A 56 10.69 -12.53 3.13
N GLY A 57 10.12 -11.35 2.86
CA GLY A 57 10.43 -10.09 3.51
C GLY A 57 11.80 -9.49 3.18
N LYS A 58 12.57 -10.07 2.25
CA LYS A 58 13.96 -9.64 1.96
C LYS A 58 14.08 -8.60 0.86
N THR A 59 13.04 -8.44 0.04
CA THR A 59 13.02 -7.47 -1.05
C THR A 59 11.85 -6.52 -0.91
N MET A 60 12.14 -5.24 -1.03
CA MET A 60 11.13 -4.18 -1.09
C MET A 60 11.00 -3.71 -2.54
N TYR A 61 9.77 -3.60 -3.02
CA TYR A 61 9.45 -3.11 -4.35
C TYR A 61 8.79 -1.74 -4.27
N ILE A 62 9.28 -0.79 -5.07
CA ILE A 62 8.89 0.60 -5.03
C ILE A 62 8.48 1.06 -6.43
N PRO A 63 7.18 1.17 -6.71
CA PRO A 63 6.72 1.79 -7.95
C PRO A 63 6.92 3.30 -7.91
N THR A 64 7.50 3.87 -8.96
CA THR A 64 7.68 5.31 -9.10
C THR A 64 6.73 5.91 -10.12
N SER A 65 6.49 7.23 -10.03
CA SER A 65 5.44 7.89 -10.79
C SER A 65 5.95 8.69 -11.99
N THR A 66 7.05 9.41 -11.86
CA THR A 66 7.61 10.29 -12.90
C THR A 66 9.12 10.50 -12.67
N PRO A 67 9.89 10.97 -13.64
CA PRO A 67 9.54 11.36 -15.02
C PRO A 67 9.18 10.18 -15.91
N ALA A 68 9.68 8.98 -15.60
CA ALA A 68 9.28 7.70 -16.17
C ALA A 68 8.90 6.74 -15.04
N GLY A 69 7.89 5.90 -15.26
CA GLY A 69 7.52 4.88 -14.32
C GLY A 69 8.57 3.77 -14.28
N HIS A 70 9.03 3.46 -13.08
CA HIS A 70 9.96 2.36 -12.83
C HIS A 70 9.44 1.55 -11.65
N LEU A 71 9.80 0.29 -11.62
CA LEU A 71 9.71 -0.52 -10.42
C LEU A 71 11.12 -0.80 -9.92
N PHE A 72 11.45 -0.25 -8.76
CA PHE A 72 12.73 -0.50 -8.10
C PHE A 72 12.59 -1.68 -7.14
N ALA A 73 13.59 -2.55 -7.11
CA ALA A 73 13.73 -3.60 -6.12
C ALA A 73 14.98 -3.36 -5.28
N LEU A 74 14.79 -3.28 -3.95
CA LEU A 74 15.85 -3.04 -2.99
C LEU A 74 15.92 -4.18 -1.99
N ASP A 75 17.12 -4.46 -1.50
CA ASP A 75 17.30 -5.28 -0.32
C ASP A 75 16.80 -4.54 0.93
N VAL A 76 15.95 -5.18 1.73
CA VAL A 76 15.35 -4.54 2.91
C VAL A 76 16.40 -4.18 3.96
N VAL A 77 17.42 -5.03 4.14
CA VAL A 77 18.44 -4.86 5.19
C VAL A 77 19.52 -3.85 4.78
N SER A 78 20.07 -4.00 3.58
CA SER A 78 21.18 -3.13 3.12
C SER A 78 20.69 -1.86 2.41
N GLY A 79 19.46 -1.83 1.92
CA GLY A 79 18.94 -0.75 1.05
C GLY A 79 19.50 -0.77 -0.36
N GLU A 80 20.38 -1.71 -0.69
CA GLU A 80 20.99 -1.79 -2.01
C GLU A 80 20.00 -2.16 -3.10
N PHE A 81 20.18 -1.58 -4.28
CA PHE A 81 19.38 -1.93 -5.45
C PHE A 81 19.72 -3.35 -5.93
N LYS A 82 18.69 -4.18 -6.05
CA LYS A 82 18.80 -5.50 -6.69
C LYS A 82 18.62 -5.38 -8.20
N TRP A 83 17.62 -4.63 -8.62
CA TRP A 83 17.31 -4.36 -10.02
C TRP A 83 16.29 -3.22 -10.16
N VAL A 84 16.15 -2.73 -11.39
CA VAL A 84 15.11 -1.77 -11.78
C VAL A 84 14.45 -2.26 -13.07
N PHE A 85 13.12 -2.27 -13.08
CA PHE A 85 12.33 -2.56 -14.28
C PHE A 85 11.77 -1.24 -14.83
N ALA A 86 12.15 -0.90 -16.06
CA ALA A 86 11.69 0.31 -16.73
C ALA A 86 10.33 0.06 -17.39
N ILE A 87 9.36 0.92 -17.09
CA ILE A 87 8.02 0.88 -17.68
C ILE A 87 7.84 1.98 -18.73
N ASP A 88 8.71 3.02 -18.69
CA ASP A 88 8.76 4.17 -19.60
C ASP A 88 7.48 5.03 -19.64
N LYS A 89 6.58 4.86 -18.69
CA LYS A 89 5.31 5.60 -18.58
C LYS A 89 4.89 5.81 -17.13
N ILE A 90 4.02 6.81 -16.94
CA ILE A 90 3.53 7.22 -15.62
C ILE A 90 2.72 6.11 -14.95
N THR A 91 3.12 5.70 -13.76
CA THR A 91 2.44 4.66 -12.95
C THR A 91 1.47 5.22 -11.92
N TYR A 92 0.94 6.42 -12.09
CA TYR A 92 0.00 7.03 -11.15
C TYR A 92 -1.20 6.12 -10.86
N GLY A 93 -1.43 5.88 -9.57
CA GLY A 93 -2.62 5.22 -9.06
C GLY A 93 -2.59 3.69 -9.07
N GLY A 94 -1.86 3.06 -9.98
CA GLY A 94 -1.70 1.61 -10.00
C GLY A 94 -0.56 1.18 -9.07
N GLY A 95 -0.86 0.67 -7.88
CA GLY A 95 0.15 0.08 -7.00
C GLY A 95 0.73 -1.22 -7.55
N ALA A 96 1.92 -1.59 -7.09
CA ALA A 96 2.41 -2.95 -7.23
C ALA A 96 1.75 -3.86 -6.20
N LEU A 97 1.57 -5.12 -6.54
CA LEU A 97 1.25 -6.18 -5.61
C LEU A 97 2.13 -7.40 -5.88
N VAL A 98 2.31 -8.24 -4.87
CA VAL A 98 3.22 -9.37 -4.95
C VAL A 98 2.46 -10.67 -4.70
N GLY A 99 2.61 -11.60 -5.62
CA GLY A 99 2.04 -12.95 -5.50
C GLY A 99 2.82 -13.84 -4.52
N PRO A 100 2.24 -14.96 -4.11
CA PRO A 100 2.89 -15.89 -3.19
C PRO A 100 4.15 -16.55 -3.78
N ASP A 101 4.27 -16.59 -5.11
CA ASP A 101 5.45 -17.05 -5.85
C ASP A 101 6.53 -15.95 -6.00
N GLY A 102 6.29 -14.76 -5.46
CA GLY A 102 7.16 -13.59 -5.57
C GLY A 102 7.01 -12.83 -6.90
N THR A 103 6.12 -13.23 -7.81
CA THR A 103 5.81 -12.46 -9.01
C THR A 103 5.21 -11.12 -8.65
N ILE A 104 5.71 -10.04 -9.23
CA ILE A 104 5.23 -8.69 -9.00
C ILE A 104 4.28 -8.30 -10.13
N TYR A 105 3.08 -7.84 -9.80
CA TYR A 105 2.11 -7.33 -10.76
C TYR A 105 2.05 -5.81 -10.63
N GLN A 106 2.41 -5.12 -11.71
CA GLN A 106 2.42 -3.66 -11.78
C GLN A 106 1.38 -3.18 -12.77
N CYS A 107 0.42 -2.40 -12.30
CA CYS A 107 -0.55 -1.70 -13.15
C CYS A 107 -0.10 -0.28 -13.47
N VAL A 108 -0.48 0.21 -14.65
CA VAL A 108 -0.05 1.50 -15.18
C VAL A 108 -1.26 2.32 -15.64
N ARG A 109 -1.27 3.61 -15.33
CA ARG A 109 -2.33 4.55 -15.73
C ARG A 109 -2.06 5.15 -17.11
N ASP A 110 -1.72 4.32 -18.08
CA ASP A 110 -1.55 4.74 -19.49
C ASP A 110 -2.16 3.67 -20.39
N ALA A 111 -3.08 4.05 -21.26
CA ALA A 111 -3.72 3.14 -22.21
C ALA A 111 -3.00 3.06 -23.56
N SER A 112 -2.01 3.92 -23.81
CA SER A 112 -1.25 3.93 -25.06
C SER A 112 -0.21 2.81 -25.15
N ILE A 113 0.06 2.15 -24.02
CA ILE A 113 1.02 1.05 -23.89
C ILE A 113 0.38 -0.14 -23.18
N LYS A 114 1.15 -1.20 -23.00
CA LYS A 114 0.80 -2.28 -22.08
C LYS A 114 0.63 -1.69 -20.67
N ASN A 115 -0.47 -2.00 -20.01
CA ASN A 115 -0.84 -1.37 -18.74
C ASN A 115 -0.97 -2.36 -17.58
N VAL A 116 -0.70 -3.65 -17.83
CA VAL A 116 -0.49 -4.67 -16.81
C VAL A 116 0.81 -5.39 -17.11
N TYR A 117 1.70 -5.46 -16.14
CA TYR A 117 2.95 -6.19 -16.20
C TYR A 117 3.03 -7.22 -15.09
N ALA A 118 3.47 -8.44 -15.40
CA ALA A 118 3.97 -9.40 -14.44
C ALA A 118 5.49 -9.50 -14.57
N ILE A 119 6.17 -9.36 -13.45
CA ILE A 119 7.62 -9.26 -13.36
C ILE A 119 8.10 -10.36 -12.43
N ASN A 120 9.07 -11.14 -12.87
CA ASN A 120 9.68 -12.17 -12.04
C ASN A 120 10.46 -11.56 -10.87
N PRO A 121 10.70 -12.30 -9.77
CA PRO A 121 11.49 -11.81 -8.63
C PRO A 121 12.90 -11.33 -8.97
N ASN A 122 13.46 -11.78 -10.10
CA ASN A 122 14.78 -11.37 -10.60
C ASN A 122 14.74 -10.11 -11.49
N GLY A 123 13.58 -9.46 -11.65
CA GLY A 123 13.41 -8.24 -12.44
C GLY A 123 13.15 -8.46 -13.93
N THR A 124 13.04 -9.69 -14.41
CA THR A 124 12.71 -9.97 -15.82
C THR A 124 11.18 -9.96 -16.02
N GLN A 125 10.72 -9.52 -17.20
CA GLN A 125 9.29 -9.58 -17.53
C GLN A 125 8.83 -11.04 -17.67
N LYS A 126 7.74 -11.40 -16.97
CA LYS A 126 7.07 -12.69 -17.11
C LYS A 126 6.08 -12.64 -18.27
N TRP A 127 5.18 -11.64 -18.22
CA TRP A 127 4.25 -11.30 -19.29
C TRP A 127 3.81 -9.84 -19.16
N SER A 128 3.17 -9.30 -20.19
CA SER A 128 2.53 -8.00 -20.16
C SER A 128 1.30 -7.99 -21.06
N LEU A 129 0.30 -7.19 -20.68
CA LEU A 129 -0.99 -7.12 -21.36
C LEU A 129 -1.43 -5.65 -21.52
N GLN A 130 -2.15 -5.34 -22.59
CA GLN A 130 -2.83 -4.08 -22.78
C GLN A 130 -4.34 -4.31 -22.64
N LEU A 131 -4.96 -3.63 -21.67
CA LEU A 131 -6.40 -3.59 -21.49
C LEU A 131 -7.00 -2.36 -22.18
N ASP A 132 -8.33 -2.27 -22.19
CA ASP A 132 -9.09 -1.26 -22.93
C ASP A 132 -8.92 0.18 -22.44
N GLY A 133 -8.41 0.38 -21.23
CA GLY A 133 -8.23 1.69 -20.61
C GLY A 133 -7.15 1.73 -19.54
N PRO A 134 -6.75 2.94 -19.11
CA PRO A 134 -5.83 3.11 -17.99
C PRO A 134 -6.33 2.42 -16.72
N ILE A 135 -5.41 1.89 -15.91
CA ILE A 135 -5.75 1.30 -14.61
C ILE A 135 -5.41 2.33 -13.53
N GLY A 136 -6.44 3.01 -13.04
CA GLY A 136 -6.30 4.03 -11.99
C GLY A 136 -6.47 3.47 -10.58
N ALA A 137 -7.07 2.29 -10.47
CA ALA A 137 -7.33 1.60 -9.21
C ALA A 137 -6.19 0.63 -8.86
N PHE A 138 -6.09 0.29 -7.58
CA PHE A 138 -5.26 -0.84 -7.14
C PHE A 138 -5.91 -2.14 -7.59
N PRO A 139 -5.18 -3.04 -8.25
CA PRO A 139 -5.68 -4.37 -8.58
C PRO A 139 -5.83 -5.22 -7.32
N ALA A 140 -6.56 -6.33 -7.42
CA ALA A 140 -6.67 -7.31 -6.36
C ALA A 140 -6.22 -8.69 -6.83
N LEU A 141 -5.54 -9.44 -5.96
CA LEU A 141 -5.02 -10.76 -6.25
C LEU A 141 -5.70 -11.82 -5.37
N SER A 142 -6.40 -12.75 -5.99
CA SER A 142 -7.01 -13.86 -5.27
C SER A 142 -5.98 -14.94 -4.86
N ALA A 143 -6.39 -15.80 -3.92
CA ALA A 143 -5.55 -16.89 -3.44
C ALA A 143 -5.29 -17.96 -4.50
N ASP A 144 -6.23 -18.14 -5.41
CA ASP A 144 -6.21 -19.12 -6.51
C ASP A 144 -5.53 -18.58 -7.79
N GLY A 145 -4.88 -17.42 -7.70
CA GLY A 145 -4.05 -16.89 -8.79
C GLY A 145 -4.85 -16.19 -9.89
N VAL A 146 -5.85 -15.39 -9.53
CA VAL A 146 -6.55 -14.50 -10.45
C VAL A 146 -6.27 -13.05 -10.08
N LEU A 147 -5.80 -12.26 -11.04
CA LEU A 147 -5.57 -10.83 -10.89
C LEU A 147 -6.80 -10.06 -11.43
N TYR A 148 -7.44 -9.29 -10.56
CA TYR A 148 -8.57 -8.45 -10.92
C TYR A 148 -8.13 -7.01 -11.13
N CYS A 149 -8.38 -6.49 -12.34
CA CYS A 149 -8.03 -5.13 -12.74
C CYS A 149 -9.27 -4.36 -13.18
N LEU A 150 -9.45 -3.15 -12.68
CA LEU A 150 -10.55 -2.27 -13.07
C LEU A 150 -9.99 -1.07 -13.84
N THR A 151 -10.40 -0.91 -15.11
CA THR A 151 -9.95 0.18 -15.95
C THR A 151 -10.76 1.45 -15.75
N ASN A 152 -10.24 2.59 -16.17
CA ASN A 152 -10.97 3.87 -16.15
C ASN A 152 -12.17 3.90 -17.12
N LYS A 153 -12.33 2.87 -17.95
CA LYS A 153 -13.55 2.65 -18.76
C LYS A 153 -14.59 1.82 -18.02
N SER A 154 -14.41 1.62 -16.71
CA SER A 154 -15.28 0.80 -15.87
C SER A 154 -15.41 -0.66 -16.34
N THR A 155 -14.37 -1.21 -16.98
CA THR A 155 -14.31 -2.62 -17.31
C THR A 155 -13.49 -3.36 -16.26
N LEU A 156 -14.12 -4.33 -15.59
CA LEU A 156 -13.48 -5.25 -14.66
C LEU A 156 -12.97 -6.47 -15.42
N TYR A 157 -11.67 -6.74 -15.30
CA TYR A 157 -10.99 -7.89 -15.90
C TYR A 157 -10.55 -8.88 -14.83
N ALA A 158 -10.71 -10.18 -15.10
CA ALA A 158 -10.07 -11.26 -14.36
C ALA A 158 -9.00 -11.89 -15.24
N LEU A 159 -7.75 -11.84 -14.79
CA LEU A 159 -6.57 -12.28 -15.54
C LEU A 159 -5.95 -13.50 -14.85
N ASP A 160 -5.55 -14.49 -15.64
CA ASP A 160 -4.74 -15.59 -15.17
C ASP A 160 -3.31 -15.11 -14.87
N VAL A 161 -2.83 -15.29 -13.65
CA VAL A 161 -1.49 -14.82 -13.23
C VAL A 161 -0.34 -15.58 -13.90
N ALA A 162 -0.59 -16.78 -14.41
CA ALA A 162 0.46 -17.59 -15.02
C ALA A 162 0.94 -17.00 -16.37
N ASN A 163 -0.01 -16.44 -17.15
CA ASN A 163 0.26 -16.04 -18.54
C ASN A 163 -0.41 -14.73 -18.96
N GLY A 164 -1.19 -14.08 -18.09
CA GLY A 164 -1.93 -12.85 -18.38
C GLY A 164 -3.19 -13.05 -19.24
N ALA A 165 -3.64 -14.28 -19.47
CA ALA A 165 -4.84 -14.54 -20.25
C ALA A 165 -6.09 -13.95 -19.56
N ILE A 166 -6.98 -13.33 -20.33
CA ILE A 166 -8.26 -12.85 -19.83
C ILE A 166 -9.19 -14.06 -19.62
N LYS A 167 -9.49 -14.36 -18.33
CA LYS A 167 -10.46 -15.41 -17.97
C LYS A 167 -11.89 -14.93 -18.24
N TRP A 168 -12.17 -13.69 -17.87
CA TRP A 168 -13.41 -12.99 -18.14
C TRP A 168 -13.26 -11.48 -18.00
N GLN A 169 -14.22 -10.74 -18.54
CA GLN A 169 -14.35 -9.30 -18.37
C GLN A 169 -15.82 -8.91 -18.21
N GLN A 170 -16.08 -7.80 -17.52
CA GLN A 170 -17.41 -7.25 -17.29
C GLN A 170 -17.38 -5.72 -17.35
N SER A 171 -18.20 -5.15 -18.23
CA SER A 171 -18.45 -3.70 -18.23
C SER A 171 -19.41 -3.34 -17.09
N LEU A 172 -19.07 -2.31 -16.34
CA LEU A 172 -19.82 -1.78 -15.21
C LEU A 172 -20.37 -0.40 -15.58
N ASP A 173 -21.43 0.04 -14.87
CA ASP A 173 -21.91 1.41 -15.04
C ASP A 173 -20.95 2.41 -14.41
N GLY A 174 -20.92 3.63 -14.96
CA GLY A 174 -20.03 4.69 -14.52
C GLY A 174 -18.90 4.96 -15.51
N THR A 175 -18.19 6.05 -15.27
CA THR A 175 -17.16 6.58 -16.20
C THR A 175 -15.74 6.34 -15.70
N THR A 176 -15.57 5.91 -14.45
CA THR A 176 -14.25 5.68 -13.85
C THR A 176 -14.30 4.49 -12.92
N GLY A 177 -13.35 3.58 -13.08
CA GLY A 177 -13.07 2.54 -12.09
C GLY A 177 -12.22 3.09 -10.94
N SER A 178 -12.57 2.73 -9.71
CA SER A 178 -11.99 3.34 -8.51
C SER A 178 -11.27 2.35 -7.59
N ALA A 179 -11.83 1.20 -7.31
CA ALA A 179 -11.28 0.26 -6.34
C ALA A 179 -11.66 -1.19 -6.67
N VAL A 180 -10.81 -2.13 -6.32
CA VAL A 180 -11.11 -3.56 -6.33
C VAL A 180 -10.65 -4.16 -5.01
N ALA A 181 -11.45 -5.05 -4.42
CA ALA A 181 -11.08 -5.83 -3.24
C ALA A 181 -11.69 -7.24 -3.31
N ILE A 182 -11.15 -8.16 -2.52
CA ILE A 182 -11.61 -9.55 -2.45
C ILE A 182 -11.83 -9.91 -0.98
N ASP A 183 -12.97 -10.54 -0.66
CA ASP A 183 -13.23 -11.05 0.67
C ASP A 183 -12.65 -12.47 0.90
N ARG A 184 -12.85 -13.00 2.10
CA ARG A 184 -12.39 -14.35 2.49
C ARG A 184 -13.04 -15.48 1.69
N ASN A 185 -14.22 -15.24 1.13
CA ASN A 185 -14.97 -16.23 0.33
C ASN A 185 -14.58 -16.16 -1.16
N GLY A 186 -13.72 -15.20 -1.54
CA GLY A 186 -13.32 -14.97 -2.91
C GLY A 186 -14.27 -14.07 -3.70
N HIS A 187 -15.28 -13.43 -3.07
CA HIS A 187 -16.13 -12.48 -3.75
C HIS A 187 -15.35 -11.20 -4.10
N ILE A 188 -15.58 -10.70 -5.30
CA ILE A 188 -14.88 -9.55 -5.85
C ILE A 188 -15.78 -8.31 -5.73
N TYR A 189 -15.26 -7.25 -5.14
CA TYR A 189 -15.92 -5.96 -5.04
C TYR A 189 -15.26 -4.97 -5.98
N ALA A 190 -16.05 -4.26 -6.78
CA ALA A 190 -15.60 -3.25 -7.72
C ALA A 190 -16.38 -1.96 -7.54
N GLY A 191 -15.66 -0.82 -7.42
CA GLY A 191 -16.25 0.50 -7.24
C GLY A 191 -16.10 1.37 -8.48
N THR A 192 -17.16 2.07 -8.84
CA THR A 192 -17.17 3.02 -9.95
C THR A 192 -17.68 4.39 -9.48
N SER A 193 -17.78 5.34 -10.42
CA SER A 193 -18.41 6.64 -10.15
C SER A 193 -19.91 6.58 -9.87
N GLU A 194 -20.56 5.42 -10.05
CA GLU A 194 -22.04 5.30 -9.93
C GLU A 194 -22.50 4.21 -8.99
N ALA A 195 -21.66 3.20 -8.74
CA ALA A 195 -22.07 2.03 -7.96
C ALA A 195 -20.90 1.27 -7.32
N ILE A 196 -21.22 0.43 -6.35
CA ILE A 196 -20.37 -0.65 -5.87
C ILE A 196 -21.05 -1.97 -6.28
N TYR A 197 -20.25 -2.87 -6.83
CA TYR A 197 -20.67 -4.19 -7.31
C TYR A 197 -20.02 -5.28 -6.48
N ALA A 198 -20.70 -6.41 -6.35
CA ALA A 198 -20.13 -7.65 -5.88
C ALA A 198 -20.33 -8.77 -6.89
N PHE A 199 -19.28 -9.52 -7.14
CA PHE A 199 -19.29 -10.68 -8.04
C PHE A 199 -18.77 -11.93 -7.35
N SER A 200 -19.29 -13.09 -7.78
CA SER A 200 -18.65 -14.38 -7.50
C SER A 200 -17.40 -14.55 -8.37
N VAL A 201 -16.56 -15.54 -8.03
CA VAL A 201 -15.38 -15.93 -8.85
C VAL A 201 -15.75 -16.31 -10.29
N ASN A 202 -17.00 -16.75 -10.50
CA ASN A 202 -17.54 -17.17 -11.79
C ASN A 202 -18.23 -16.03 -12.56
N LYS A 203 -18.00 -14.76 -12.18
CA LYS A 203 -18.58 -13.57 -12.81
C LYS A 203 -20.09 -13.36 -12.54
N GLU A 204 -20.71 -14.09 -11.64
CA GLU A 204 -22.09 -13.86 -11.27
C GLU A 204 -22.21 -12.58 -10.42
N GLU A 205 -23.07 -11.64 -10.82
CA GLU A 205 -23.35 -10.46 -10.01
C GLU A 205 -24.20 -10.87 -8.79
N LEU A 206 -23.61 -10.72 -7.60
CA LEU A 206 -24.26 -11.05 -6.34
C LEU A 206 -25.19 -9.92 -5.88
N TRP A 207 -24.70 -8.69 -6.01
CA TRP A 207 -25.47 -7.48 -5.72
C TRP A 207 -24.80 -6.23 -6.32
N LYS A 208 -25.60 -5.16 -6.40
CA LYS A 208 -25.18 -3.82 -6.84
C LYS A 208 -25.78 -2.78 -5.91
N LEU A 209 -24.94 -1.90 -5.36
CA LEU A 209 -25.35 -0.71 -4.62
C LEU A 209 -25.19 0.53 -5.51
N SER A 210 -26.29 1.01 -6.06
CA SER A 210 -26.32 2.18 -6.94
C SER A 210 -26.38 3.51 -6.16
N GLY A 211 -26.05 4.62 -6.83
CA GLY A 211 -26.13 5.97 -6.27
C GLY A 211 -25.00 6.30 -5.30
N VAL A 212 -23.90 5.58 -5.38
CA VAL A 212 -22.66 5.87 -4.64
C VAL A 212 -21.56 6.22 -5.62
N ASN A 213 -20.87 7.35 -5.39
CA ASN A 213 -19.77 7.80 -6.23
C ASN A 213 -18.45 7.52 -5.50
N VAL A 214 -17.83 6.38 -5.81
CA VAL A 214 -16.57 5.97 -5.17
C VAL A 214 -15.45 6.91 -5.63
N THR A 215 -14.59 7.31 -4.69
CA THR A 215 -13.48 8.22 -4.98
C THR A 215 -12.54 7.62 -6.02
N GLU A 216 -12.21 8.39 -7.05
CA GLU A 216 -11.19 8.01 -8.04
C GLU A 216 -9.84 7.78 -7.33
N GLN A 217 -9.15 6.68 -7.65
CA GLN A 217 -7.96 6.21 -6.93
C GLN A 217 -8.23 5.84 -5.46
N GLY A 218 -9.50 5.74 -5.06
CA GLY A 218 -9.88 5.19 -3.77
C GLY A 218 -9.48 3.73 -3.63
N THR A 219 -9.54 3.24 -2.42
CA THR A 219 -9.42 1.82 -2.09
C THR A 219 -10.61 1.42 -1.25
N PHE A 220 -10.86 0.13 -1.19
CA PHE A 220 -11.76 -0.47 -0.22
C PHE A 220 -10.99 -0.91 1.02
N ALA A 221 -11.68 -1.04 2.14
CA ALA A 221 -11.24 -1.81 3.28
C ALA A 221 -12.34 -2.80 3.66
N LEU A 222 -11.95 -3.99 4.11
CA LEU A 222 -12.86 -5.07 4.50
C LEU A 222 -12.60 -5.48 5.94
N ASN A 223 -13.68 -5.60 6.72
CA ASN A 223 -13.62 -6.20 8.05
C ASN A 223 -14.88 -7.04 8.31
N GLY A 224 -14.71 -8.34 8.51
CA GLY A 224 -15.82 -9.26 8.64
C GLY A 224 -16.77 -9.14 7.42
N ASN A 225 -18.03 -8.89 7.69
CA ASN A 225 -19.07 -8.73 6.68
C ASN A 225 -19.32 -7.24 6.31
N THR A 226 -18.31 -6.38 6.47
CA THR A 226 -18.46 -4.96 6.13
C THR A 226 -17.37 -4.52 5.15
N LEU A 227 -17.80 -3.90 4.05
CA LEU A 227 -16.96 -3.18 3.12
C LEU A 227 -17.08 -1.69 3.42
N TYR A 228 -15.94 -1.04 3.51
CA TYR A 228 -15.81 0.41 3.66
C TYR A 228 -15.29 1.00 2.36
N ALA A 229 -16.01 1.99 1.82
CA ALA A 229 -15.65 2.67 0.59
C ALA A 229 -15.60 4.18 0.79
N THR A 230 -14.57 4.82 0.27
CA THR A 230 -14.47 6.29 0.26
C THR A 230 -15.23 6.86 -0.92
N LEU A 231 -15.97 7.93 -0.65
CA LEU A 231 -16.84 8.59 -1.61
C LEU A 231 -16.32 9.99 -1.97
N LYS A 232 -16.63 10.44 -3.16
CA LYS A 232 -16.33 11.80 -3.64
C LYS A 232 -17.10 12.85 -2.88
N SER A 233 -16.52 14.04 -2.83
CA SER A 233 -17.10 15.21 -2.21
C SER A 233 -17.40 14.97 -0.72
N LYS A 234 -18.34 15.67 -0.14
CA LYS A 234 -18.70 15.58 1.28
C LYS A 234 -19.36 14.26 1.72
N ALA A 235 -19.56 13.32 0.80
CA ALA A 235 -20.18 12.04 1.13
C ALA A 235 -19.30 11.16 2.06
N GLY A 236 -17.97 11.35 2.01
CA GLY A 236 -17.03 10.80 2.96
C GLY A 236 -16.86 9.28 2.88
N LEU A 237 -17.27 8.54 3.90
CA LEU A 237 -17.11 7.08 4.00
C LEU A 237 -18.47 6.40 4.05
N VAL A 238 -18.67 5.32 3.29
CA VAL A 238 -19.83 4.45 3.38
C VAL A 238 -19.44 3.07 3.88
N ALA A 239 -20.24 2.49 4.76
CA ALA A 239 -20.16 1.09 5.16
C ALA A 239 -21.29 0.30 4.50
N VAL A 240 -20.95 -0.83 3.89
CA VAL A 240 -21.86 -1.69 3.14
C VAL A 240 -21.80 -3.12 3.70
N ASP A 241 -22.95 -3.73 3.91
CA ASP A 241 -23.03 -5.14 4.24
C ASP A 241 -22.74 -5.97 2.99
N ILE A 242 -21.64 -6.75 3.04
CA ILE A 242 -21.22 -7.53 1.87
C ILE A 242 -22.11 -8.73 1.56
N THR A 243 -22.96 -9.13 2.48
CA THR A 243 -23.86 -10.30 2.26
C THR A 243 -25.01 -10.00 1.31
N ASN A 244 -25.44 -8.73 1.26
CA ASN A 244 -26.63 -8.34 0.47
C ASN A 244 -26.50 -6.97 -0.22
N GLY A 245 -25.37 -6.27 -0.08
CA GLY A 245 -25.13 -4.95 -0.70
C GLY A 245 -25.87 -3.79 -0.04
N THR A 246 -26.46 -3.97 1.15
CA THR A 246 -27.18 -2.88 1.82
C THR A 246 -26.24 -1.92 2.50
N LYS A 247 -26.55 -0.63 2.39
CA LYS A 247 -25.82 0.43 3.09
C LYS A 247 -26.13 0.36 4.59
N LYS A 248 -25.12 0.19 5.43
CA LYS A 248 -25.22 0.23 6.89
C LYS A 248 -25.31 1.66 7.39
N TRP A 249 -24.35 2.49 6.98
CA TRP A 249 -24.25 3.90 7.36
C TRP A 249 -23.37 4.69 6.39
N THR A 250 -23.36 5.99 6.52
CA THR A 250 -22.45 6.92 5.83
C THR A 250 -21.94 7.94 6.83
N TYR A 251 -20.64 8.21 6.82
CA TYR A 251 -20.00 9.24 7.64
C TYR A 251 -19.48 10.37 6.75
N PRO A 252 -20.01 11.60 6.85
CA PRO A 252 -19.63 12.69 5.97
C PRO A 252 -18.27 13.29 6.32
N THR A 253 -17.59 13.86 5.32
CA THR A 253 -16.43 14.72 5.48
C THR A 253 -16.81 16.19 5.48
N THR A 254 -15.86 17.09 5.82
CA THR A 254 -16.15 18.53 5.94
C THR A 254 -16.21 19.23 4.59
N GLY A 255 -15.53 18.75 3.56
CA GLY A 255 -15.51 19.42 2.26
C GLY A 255 -14.82 18.71 1.12
N GLY A 256 -13.91 17.80 1.40
CA GLY A 256 -13.10 17.10 0.41
C GLY A 256 -13.48 15.64 0.19
N ASP A 257 -12.80 15.02 -0.78
CA ASP A 257 -12.91 13.59 -1.02
C ASP A 257 -12.25 12.80 0.11
N ALA A 258 -12.87 11.71 0.54
CA ALA A 258 -12.25 10.75 1.44
C ALA A 258 -11.31 9.81 0.70
N TYR A 259 -10.22 9.40 1.37
CA TYR A 259 -9.19 8.53 0.78
C TYR A 259 -8.71 7.45 1.75
N PHE A 260 -8.35 6.30 1.19
CA PHE A 260 -7.56 5.22 1.75
C PHE A 260 -8.04 4.74 3.13
N PRO A 261 -9.24 4.15 3.19
CA PRO A 261 -9.72 3.59 4.43
C PRO A 261 -8.85 2.41 4.82
N ILE A 262 -8.50 2.34 6.09
CA ILE A 262 -7.95 1.17 6.75
C ILE A 262 -8.81 0.86 7.97
N VAL A 263 -8.84 -0.37 8.41
CA VAL A 263 -9.66 -0.78 9.54
C VAL A 263 -8.84 -1.66 10.49
N ASP A 264 -8.93 -1.40 11.78
CA ASP A 264 -8.28 -2.20 12.80
C ASP A 264 -9.09 -3.45 13.16
N LYS A 265 -8.50 -4.34 13.95
CA LYS A 265 -9.15 -5.57 14.43
C LYS A 265 -10.38 -5.35 15.32
N LYS A 266 -10.56 -4.13 15.86
CA LYS A 266 -11.74 -3.76 16.65
C LYS A 266 -12.88 -3.26 15.78
N GLY A 267 -12.63 -3.01 14.48
CA GLY A 267 -13.59 -2.48 13.51
C GLY A 267 -13.59 -0.97 13.39
N VAL A 268 -12.68 -0.26 14.05
CA VAL A 268 -12.52 1.20 13.88
C VAL A 268 -11.88 1.47 12.52
N VAL A 269 -12.52 2.32 11.74
CA VAL A 269 -12.06 2.72 10.40
C VAL A 269 -11.37 4.06 10.46
N TYR A 270 -10.17 4.12 9.91
CA TYR A 270 -9.38 5.33 9.79
C TYR A 270 -9.31 5.74 8.33
N PHE A 271 -9.55 7.01 8.03
CA PHE A 271 -9.44 7.55 6.67
C PHE A 271 -9.05 9.02 6.69
N THR A 272 -8.59 9.52 5.55
CA THR A 272 -8.15 10.91 5.40
C THR A 272 -9.07 11.67 4.47
N GLU A 273 -9.11 12.99 4.62
CA GLU A 273 -9.82 13.90 3.74
C GLU A 273 -8.83 14.78 2.97
N LYS A 274 -8.91 14.73 1.66
CA LYS A 274 -8.08 15.55 0.77
C LYS A 274 -8.38 17.03 0.95
N GLY A 275 -7.33 17.83 1.14
CA GLY A 275 -7.42 19.29 1.24
C GLY A 275 -7.81 19.83 2.62
N SER A 276 -8.41 19.02 3.51
CA SER A 276 -8.84 19.47 4.83
C SER A 276 -7.83 19.24 5.95
N GLN A 277 -6.78 18.50 5.68
CA GLN A 277 -5.75 18.16 6.69
C GLN A 277 -6.28 17.30 7.84
N THR A 278 -7.35 16.54 7.61
CA THR A 278 -8.10 15.86 8.65
C THR A 278 -7.99 14.35 8.52
N VAL A 279 -7.76 13.70 9.66
CA VAL A 279 -7.83 12.25 9.84
C VAL A 279 -9.06 11.94 10.69
N TYR A 280 -9.81 10.94 10.26
CA TYR A 280 -11.02 10.47 10.91
C TYR A 280 -10.84 9.09 11.47
N ALA A 281 -11.43 8.83 12.65
CA ALA A 281 -11.64 7.50 13.21
C ALA A 281 -13.13 7.34 13.50
N VAL A 282 -13.72 6.32 12.90
CA VAL A 282 -15.16 6.03 12.96
C VAL A 282 -15.34 4.58 13.37
N ASP A 283 -16.22 4.32 14.33
CA ASP A 283 -16.50 2.98 14.83
C ASP A 283 -17.31 2.15 13.82
N ALA A 284 -17.41 0.87 14.04
CA ALA A 284 -18.12 -0.09 13.19
C ALA A 284 -19.61 0.25 12.99
N ASP A 285 -20.23 0.95 13.95
CA ASP A 285 -21.62 1.42 13.87
C ASP A 285 -21.79 2.79 13.18
N GLY A 286 -20.69 3.42 12.74
CA GLY A 286 -20.70 4.75 12.14
C GLY A 286 -20.58 5.92 13.12
N SER A 287 -20.36 5.64 14.41
CA SER A 287 -20.14 6.66 15.44
C SER A 287 -18.73 7.23 15.38
N LYS A 288 -18.61 8.52 15.66
CA LYS A 288 -17.31 9.19 15.73
C LYS A 288 -16.51 8.68 16.94
N VAL A 289 -15.32 8.10 16.71
CA VAL A 289 -14.34 7.88 17.76
C VAL A 289 -13.56 9.17 18.01
N TRP A 290 -12.88 9.66 17.00
CA TRP A 290 -12.22 10.98 17.03
C TRP A 290 -12.05 11.56 15.64
N VAL A 291 -11.78 12.86 15.59
CA VAL A 291 -11.41 13.60 14.38
C VAL A 291 -10.20 14.47 14.72
N LYS A 292 -9.12 14.32 13.98
CA LYS A 292 -7.86 15.03 14.22
C LYS A 292 -7.47 15.87 13.01
N LYS A 293 -7.27 17.16 13.24
CA LYS A 293 -6.61 18.04 12.29
C LYS A 293 -5.10 18.02 12.52
N VAL A 294 -4.34 17.59 11.51
CA VAL A 294 -2.87 17.49 11.60
C VAL A 294 -2.15 18.74 11.10
N ASN A 295 -2.90 19.79 10.72
CA ASN A 295 -2.40 21.07 10.20
C ASN A 295 -1.43 20.92 9.01
N ASN A 296 -1.63 19.88 8.21
CA ASN A 296 -0.77 19.49 7.10
C ASN A 296 -1.56 18.88 5.97
N ASN A 297 -1.12 19.10 4.74
CA ASN A 297 -1.75 18.53 3.57
C ASN A 297 -1.54 17.01 3.53
N LEU A 298 -2.65 16.26 3.52
CA LEU A 298 -2.72 14.78 3.48
C LEU A 298 -3.00 14.25 2.07
N ASN A 299 -2.69 14.99 1.02
CA ASN A 299 -2.94 14.56 -0.34
C ASN A 299 -2.29 13.20 -0.63
N TYR A 300 -3.12 12.21 -0.98
CA TYR A 300 -2.72 10.88 -1.42
C TYR A 300 -1.91 10.05 -0.40
N SER A 301 -1.76 10.48 0.84
CA SER A 301 -1.07 9.73 1.88
C SER A 301 -2.03 8.72 2.53
N GLY A 302 -1.78 7.45 2.31
CA GLY A 302 -2.42 6.37 3.06
C GLY A 302 -1.65 6.07 4.34
N ALA A 303 -2.36 5.59 5.35
CA ALA A 303 -1.80 5.27 6.64
C ALA A 303 -1.36 3.79 6.74
N ALA A 304 -0.53 3.50 7.74
CA ALA A 304 -0.21 2.15 8.19
C ALA A 304 -0.44 2.04 9.71
N LEU A 305 -1.04 0.95 10.13
CA LEU A 305 -1.41 0.70 11.52
C LEU A 305 -0.48 -0.33 12.14
N SER A 306 0.13 0.01 13.26
CA SER A 306 0.96 -0.91 14.03
C SER A 306 0.17 -1.72 15.07
N THR A 307 0.72 -2.86 15.47
CA THR A 307 0.11 -3.78 16.46
C THR A 307 -0.16 -3.16 17.82
N ASP A 308 0.56 -2.11 18.19
CA ASP A 308 0.39 -1.39 19.46
C ASP A 308 -0.57 -0.18 19.35
N GLY A 309 -1.28 -0.06 18.22
CA GLY A 309 -2.33 0.93 18.07
C GLY A 309 -1.82 2.34 17.72
N VAL A 310 -0.77 2.45 16.91
CA VAL A 310 -0.30 3.71 16.35
C VAL A 310 -0.59 3.75 14.86
N LEU A 311 -1.28 4.79 14.43
CA LEU A 311 -1.61 5.09 13.03
C LEU A 311 -0.54 6.02 12.46
N TYR A 312 0.34 5.50 11.61
CA TYR A 312 1.38 6.31 10.93
C TYR A 312 0.85 6.89 9.63
N ILE A 313 1.11 8.17 9.40
CA ILE A 313 0.67 8.89 8.20
C ILE A 313 1.70 9.93 7.77
N GLY A 314 1.99 10.00 6.47
CA GLY A 314 2.88 11.00 5.89
C GLY A 314 2.15 12.29 5.51
N THR A 315 2.89 13.41 5.46
CA THR A 315 2.34 14.71 5.08
C THR A 315 3.14 15.38 3.98
N GLN A 316 2.45 16.11 3.12
CA GLN A 316 3.07 16.79 1.99
C GLN A 316 3.73 18.11 2.39
N SER A 317 3.03 18.98 3.12
CA SER A 317 3.45 20.38 3.27
C SER A 317 4.57 20.58 4.27
N ASN A 318 4.64 19.78 5.34
CA ASN A 318 5.66 19.90 6.39
C ASN A 318 6.74 18.84 6.28
N ASN A 319 6.65 17.95 5.29
CA ASN A 319 7.63 16.89 5.11
C ASN A 319 7.79 16.02 6.36
N LYS A 320 6.68 15.67 7.01
CA LYS A 320 6.68 14.92 8.28
C LYS A 320 5.89 13.62 8.17
N ILE A 321 6.20 12.71 9.07
CA ILE A 321 5.36 11.56 9.42
C ILE A 321 4.82 11.80 10.82
N PHE A 322 3.52 11.58 11.01
CA PHE A 322 2.85 11.57 12.30
C PHE A 322 2.46 10.15 12.67
N GLY A 323 2.60 9.79 13.95
CA GLY A 323 1.97 8.64 14.56
C GLY A 323 0.87 9.11 15.50
N LEU A 324 -0.36 8.69 15.23
CA LEU A 324 -1.53 9.02 16.01
C LEU A 324 -1.97 7.80 16.85
N ASN A 325 -2.24 8.01 18.12
CA ASN A 325 -2.84 6.98 18.97
C ASN A 325 -4.25 6.66 18.46
N THR A 326 -4.53 5.39 18.21
CA THR A 326 -5.84 4.95 17.70
C THR A 326 -6.98 5.16 18.66
N ALA A 327 -6.73 5.26 19.97
CA ALA A 327 -7.78 5.42 20.96
C ALA A 327 -8.36 6.84 21.00
N ASP A 328 -7.52 7.88 20.83
CA ASP A 328 -7.92 9.29 21.04
C ASP A 328 -7.43 10.28 19.98
N GLY A 329 -6.65 9.83 18.99
CA GLY A 329 -6.05 10.68 17.96
C GLY A 329 -4.92 11.58 18.46
N SER A 330 -4.40 11.38 19.66
CA SER A 330 -3.25 12.14 20.18
C SER A 330 -1.99 11.80 19.35
N THR A 331 -1.11 12.81 19.14
CA THR A 331 0.16 12.59 18.46
C THR A 331 1.16 11.95 19.43
N VAL A 332 1.62 10.74 19.09
CA VAL A 332 2.60 9.97 19.90
C VAL A 332 3.93 9.80 19.19
N TYR A 333 4.00 10.12 17.90
CA TYR A 333 5.21 10.08 17.10
C TYR A 333 5.19 11.22 16.08
N GLU A 334 6.32 11.87 15.89
CA GLU A 334 6.51 12.91 14.87
C GLU A 334 7.95 12.88 14.39
N GLU A 335 8.15 12.74 13.06
CA GLU A 335 9.47 12.66 12.45
C GLU A 335 9.55 13.52 11.20
N SER A 336 10.69 14.23 11.04
CA SER A 336 10.97 15.06 9.89
C SER A 336 11.61 14.24 8.78
N VAL A 337 11.00 14.22 7.60
CA VAL A 337 11.46 13.45 6.44
C VAL A 337 12.39 14.26 5.53
N GLY A 338 12.31 15.58 5.61
CA GLY A 338 13.11 16.50 4.78
C GLY A 338 12.61 16.67 3.33
N GLN A 339 11.69 15.84 2.88
CA GLN A 339 11.07 15.87 1.55
C GLN A 339 9.57 15.59 1.64
N GLN A 340 8.80 15.98 0.62
CA GLN A 340 7.36 15.76 0.60
C GLN A 340 7.01 14.27 0.62
N VAL A 341 6.12 13.87 1.55
CA VAL A 341 5.54 12.52 1.61
C VAL A 341 4.13 12.58 1.05
N MET A 342 3.95 12.14 -0.19
CA MET A 342 2.64 12.03 -0.83
C MET A 342 2.20 10.57 -1.00
N ALA A 343 3.12 9.65 -0.80
CA ALA A 343 2.88 8.22 -0.86
C ALA A 343 2.30 7.69 0.45
N SER A 344 1.65 6.54 0.38
CA SER A 344 1.29 5.81 1.59
C SER A 344 2.55 5.28 2.27
N VAL A 345 2.54 5.29 3.59
CA VAL A 345 3.59 4.68 4.40
C VAL A 345 3.36 3.17 4.51
N SER A 346 4.42 2.42 4.78
CA SER A 346 4.36 0.97 5.02
C SER A 346 5.23 0.60 6.23
N ILE A 347 4.76 -0.33 7.03
CA ILE A 347 5.59 -0.97 8.07
C ILE A 347 6.12 -2.27 7.50
N GLY A 348 7.44 -2.36 7.37
CA GLY A 348 8.11 -3.53 6.82
C GLY A 348 8.23 -4.70 7.79
N PRO A 349 8.61 -5.88 7.27
CA PRO A 349 8.81 -7.09 8.08
C PRO A 349 9.97 -6.96 9.08
N ASP A 350 10.86 -6.03 8.84
CA ASP A 350 12.00 -5.67 9.71
C ASP A 350 11.64 -4.66 10.82
N LYS A 351 10.34 -4.36 11.00
CA LYS A 351 9.77 -3.45 12.00
C LYS A 351 10.14 -1.98 11.82
N ARG A 352 10.50 -1.59 10.60
CA ARG A 352 10.78 -0.21 10.20
C ARG A 352 9.59 0.38 9.45
N LEU A 353 9.45 1.69 9.55
CA LEU A 353 8.48 2.47 8.79
C LEU A 353 9.13 2.99 7.52
N TYR A 354 8.51 2.75 6.39
CA TYR A 354 8.97 3.16 5.08
C TYR A 354 8.04 4.18 4.44
N CYS A 355 8.62 5.21 3.81
CA CYS A 355 7.88 6.11 2.97
C CYS A 355 8.67 6.51 1.72
N GLY A 356 7.97 6.63 0.61
CA GLY A 356 8.50 7.24 -0.59
C GLY A 356 8.32 8.75 -0.58
N THR A 357 9.26 9.48 -1.18
CA THR A 357 9.27 10.93 -1.17
C THR A 357 9.29 11.52 -2.58
N ILE A 358 9.00 12.83 -2.64
CA ILE A 358 9.20 13.66 -3.82
C ILE A 358 10.33 14.64 -3.49
N GLY A 359 11.46 14.48 -4.15
CA GLY A 359 12.62 15.37 -4.02
C GLY A 359 12.72 16.39 -5.16
N ALA A 360 13.76 17.22 -5.08
CA ALA A 360 14.10 18.17 -6.14
C ALA A 360 14.46 17.43 -7.44
N SER A 361 14.24 18.11 -8.58
CA SER A 361 14.56 17.57 -9.92
C SER A 361 13.91 16.22 -10.25
N ASN A 362 12.74 15.93 -9.62
CA ASN A 362 12.00 14.67 -9.81
C ASN A 362 12.76 13.40 -9.36
N ILE A 363 13.73 13.56 -8.48
CA ILE A 363 14.42 12.45 -7.84
C ILE A 363 13.90 12.35 -6.40
N GLY A 364 13.15 11.29 -6.11
CA GLY A 364 12.68 10.97 -4.77
C GLY A 364 13.67 10.11 -4.01
N SER A 365 13.29 9.79 -2.81
CA SER A 365 13.98 8.82 -1.97
C SER A 365 12.99 7.86 -1.36
N ILE A 366 13.45 6.69 -1.00
CA ILE A 366 12.80 5.88 0.02
C ILE A 366 13.47 6.18 1.35
N LYS A 367 12.66 6.46 2.36
CA LYS A 367 13.11 6.70 3.74
C LYS A 367 12.69 5.54 4.61
N ALA A 368 13.54 5.21 5.56
CA ALA A 368 13.32 4.15 6.53
C ALA A 368 13.56 4.67 7.95
N PHE A 369 12.62 4.40 8.86
CA PHE A 369 12.65 4.89 10.23
C PHE A 369 12.51 3.71 11.19
N ASP A 370 13.36 3.68 12.19
CA ASP A 370 13.35 2.66 13.22
C ASP A 370 12.22 2.93 14.23
N ILE A 371 11.11 2.24 14.07
CA ILE A 371 9.98 2.34 15.00
C ILE A 371 9.88 1.12 15.92
N ASN A 372 10.58 0.03 15.57
CA ASN A 372 10.53 -1.26 16.27
C ASN A 372 9.10 -1.78 16.50
N LYS A 373 8.22 -1.59 15.49
CA LYS A 373 6.82 -1.97 15.52
C LYS A 373 6.48 -2.86 14.33
N THR A 374 5.56 -3.78 14.53
CA THR A 374 5.03 -4.62 13.45
C THR A 374 3.72 -4.05 12.92
N LEU A 375 3.45 -4.29 11.63
CA LEU A 375 2.15 -4.01 11.04
C LEU A 375 1.08 -4.86 11.72
N GLU A 376 -0.10 -4.29 11.99
CA GLU A 376 -1.22 -5.06 12.49
C GLU A 376 -1.65 -6.08 11.44
N THR A 377 -1.78 -7.34 11.84
CA THR A 377 -2.30 -8.44 11.02
C THR A 377 -3.75 -8.72 11.40
N ASP A 378 -4.43 -9.54 10.64
CA ASP A 378 -5.84 -9.91 10.85
C ASP A 378 -6.85 -8.75 10.73
N SER A 379 -6.40 -7.65 10.09
CA SER A 379 -7.19 -6.47 9.78
C SER A 379 -6.76 -5.88 8.44
N TRP A 380 -7.44 -4.82 7.98
CA TRP A 380 -7.06 -4.06 6.79
C TRP A 380 -6.19 -2.86 7.19
N SER A 381 -5.01 -3.14 7.68
CA SER A 381 -4.16 -2.20 8.43
C SER A 381 -3.27 -1.29 7.57
N ILE A 382 -3.28 -1.49 6.27
CA ILE A 382 -2.50 -0.71 5.31
C ILE A 382 -3.27 -0.59 3.99
N ARG A 383 -2.96 0.43 3.19
CA ARG A 383 -3.45 0.52 1.81
C ARG A 383 -3.03 -0.72 1.02
N GLY A 384 -4.00 -1.41 0.43
CA GLY A 384 -3.76 -2.70 -0.23
C GLY A 384 -3.99 -3.93 0.66
N GLY A 385 -4.40 -3.71 1.92
CA GLY A 385 -4.83 -4.75 2.85
C GLY A 385 -3.69 -5.48 3.57
N ASP A 386 -2.59 -5.75 2.90
CA ASP A 386 -1.41 -6.42 3.45
C ASP A 386 -0.10 -5.84 2.88
N ILE A 387 1.05 -6.28 3.42
CA ILE A 387 2.37 -5.78 2.98
C ILE A 387 2.74 -6.20 1.55
N GLN A 388 2.05 -7.16 0.95
CA GLN A 388 2.16 -7.52 -0.47
C GLN A 388 1.21 -6.71 -1.35
N GLY A 389 0.30 -5.92 -0.76
CA GLY A 389 -0.65 -5.07 -1.47
C GLY A 389 -1.75 -5.84 -2.20
N THR A 390 -2.11 -7.04 -1.74
CA THR A 390 -2.99 -7.96 -2.50
C THR A 390 -4.45 -7.52 -2.60
N ASN A 391 -4.89 -6.51 -1.84
CA ASN A 391 -6.28 -6.07 -1.73
C ASN A 391 -7.26 -7.23 -1.44
N ARG A 392 -6.80 -8.16 -0.63
CA ARG A 392 -7.56 -9.34 -0.22
C ARG A 392 -7.67 -9.41 1.31
N GLN A 393 -8.87 -9.70 1.80
CA GLN A 393 -9.10 -10.01 3.21
C GLN A 393 -8.53 -11.40 3.52
N LYS A 394 -7.75 -11.50 4.57
CA LYS A 394 -7.18 -12.77 5.09
C LYS A 394 -8.15 -13.47 6.02
#